data_5aa63dd57b9dd874ed1a13d3b3d86716
#
_entry.id   5aa63dd57b9dd874ed1a13d3b3d86716
#
_cell.length_a   1.000
_cell.length_b   1.000
_cell.length_c   1.000
_cell.angle_alpha   90.00
_cell.angle_beta   90.00
_cell.angle_gamma   90.00
#
_symmetry.space_group_name_H-M   'P 1'
#
loop_
_entity.id
_entity.type
_entity.pdbx_description
1 polymer ?
#
loop_
_entity_poly.entity_id
_entity_poly.type
_entity_poly.pdbx_seq_one_letter_code
_entity_poly.pdbx_strand_id
1 'polypeptide(L)'
;MKKHILCIGDSNTHGLCTDPSESADHGSRYNEEERWTCLLQKALGAEYLVIEEGLSGRTCVYDDPDMDSVNLLPVLHALLNSHEPLDLLILMLGTNDSKVKFNTDARKIAKGMQILLEEAKSVPCWGKNGPKILIVAPVPIEEGVIYPDFNEKSVKTTRALAREYAFLAVAERADFLDAGGCELTKADHVHLTAKGHRQLAERMETAVRDILGKTVPEAVEAVSYTHLRAHETGRNL
;
A
#
# COMPACT_ATOMS: atom_id res chain seq x y z
N MET A 1 -5.29 -10.47 -20.56
CA MET A 1 -4.15 -9.73 -19.96
C MET A 1 -4.18 -10.00 -18.47
N LYS A 2 -3.02 -10.16 -17.80
CA LYS A 2 -2.98 -10.31 -16.34
C LYS A 2 -3.40 -9.01 -15.67
N LYS A 3 -3.93 -9.10 -14.45
CA LYS A 3 -4.13 -7.94 -13.58
C LYS A 3 -2.83 -7.61 -12.88
N HIS A 4 -2.34 -6.39 -13.02
CA HIS A 4 -1.07 -5.94 -12.46
C HIS A 4 -1.28 -5.30 -11.10
N ILE A 5 -0.59 -5.82 -10.09
CA ILE A 5 -0.63 -5.36 -8.70
C ILE A 5 0.78 -4.91 -8.31
N LEU A 6 0.95 -3.62 -8.07
CA LEU A 6 2.23 -3.06 -7.62
C LEU A 6 2.22 -2.94 -6.10
N CYS A 7 3.16 -3.63 -5.44
CA CYS A 7 3.32 -3.63 -3.99
C CYS A 7 4.53 -2.78 -3.59
N ILE A 8 4.29 -1.55 -3.15
CA ILE A 8 5.35 -0.65 -2.68
C ILE A 8 5.37 -0.65 -1.16
N GLY A 9 6.55 -0.87 -0.58
CA GLY A 9 6.73 -0.87 0.86
C GLY A 9 8.19 -0.77 1.29
N ASP A 10 8.42 -1.02 2.56
CA ASP A 10 9.72 -0.97 3.21
C ASP A 10 10.40 -2.35 3.32
N SER A 11 11.20 -2.55 4.36
CA SER A 11 11.88 -3.81 4.66
C SER A 11 10.94 -5.01 4.82
N ASN A 12 9.72 -4.81 5.34
CA ASN A 12 8.73 -5.87 5.46
C ASN A 12 8.14 -6.29 4.10
N THR A 13 8.16 -5.41 3.11
CA THR A 13 7.81 -5.75 1.71
C THR A 13 9.03 -6.33 0.97
N HIS A 14 10.22 -5.81 1.24
CA HIS A 14 11.47 -6.39 0.74
C HIS A 14 11.66 -7.84 1.23
N GLY A 15 11.16 -8.15 2.43
CA GLY A 15 11.32 -9.46 3.06
C GLY A 15 12.63 -9.57 3.86
N LEU A 16 13.05 -8.48 4.54
CA LEU A 16 14.24 -8.52 5.39
C LEU A 16 14.05 -9.55 6.50
N CYS A 17 15.02 -10.47 6.62
CA CYS A 17 15.11 -11.46 7.69
C CYS A 17 16.28 -11.08 8.60
N THR A 18 15.99 -10.65 9.83
CA THR A 18 17.00 -10.19 10.78
C THR A 18 17.57 -11.31 11.64
N ASP A 19 16.86 -12.42 11.71
CA ASP A 19 17.37 -13.67 12.28
C ASP A 19 17.39 -14.75 11.19
N PRO A 20 18.55 -15.02 10.55
CA PRO A 20 18.65 -16.02 9.49
C PRO A 20 18.18 -17.43 9.90
N SER A 21 18.10 -17.73 11.20
CA SER A 21 17.56 -19.02 11.67
C SER A 21 16.03 -19.15 11.46
N GLU A 22 15.33 -18.03 11.25
CA GLU A 22 13.89 -17.98 10.96
C GLU A 22 13.57 -18.13 9.46
N SER A 23 14.58 -18.10 8.58
CA SER A 23 14.43 -18.29 7.13
C SER A 23 14.83 -19.72 6.74
N ALA A 24 14.11 -20.29 5.78
CA ALA A 24 14.32 -21.68 5.35
C ALA A 24 15.70 -21.92 4.71
N ASP A 25 16.29 -20.90 4.09
CA ASP A 25 17.62 -20.96 3.45
C ASP A 25 18.70 -20.21 4.24
N HIS A 26 18.38 -19.79 5.48
CA HIS A 26 19.27 -19.02 6.34
C HIS A 26 19.80 -17.71 5.72
N GLY A 27 19.01 -17.11 4.81
CA GLY A 27 19.31 -15.84 4.19
C GLY A 27 18.91 -14.63 5.06
N SER A 28 19.52 -13.48 4.74
CA SER A 28 19.12 -12.18 5.33
C SER A 28 17.88 -11.57 4.68
N ARG A 29 17.33 -12.24 3.69
CA ARG A 29 16.07 -11.92 3.01
C ARG A 29 15.28 -13.21 2.87
N TYR A 30 14.01 -13.20 3.29
CA TYR A 30 13.11 -14.32 3.05
C TYR A 30 13.03 -14.62 1.54
N ASN A 31 13.06 -15.88 1.17
CA ASN A 31 13.00 -16.32 -0.22
C ASN A 31 11.58 -16.25 -0.81
N GLU A 32 11.42 -16.68 -2.07
CA GLU A 32 10.16 -16.60 -2.82
C GLU A 32 9.05 -17.49 -2.25
N GLU A 33 9.37 -18.49 -1.43
CA GLU A 33 8.39 -19.36 -0.74
C GLU A 33 7.95 -18.80 0.62
N GLU A 34 8.53 -17.67 1.05
CA GLU A 34 8.32 -17.10 2.38
C GLU A 34 7.80 -15.65 2.36
N ARG A 35 8.27 -14.81 1.40
CA ARG A 35 7.85 -13.40 1.31
C ARG A 35 6.37 -13.27 1.00
N TRP A 36 5.68 -12.37 1.70
CA TRP A 36 4.24 -12.17 1.54
C TRP A 36 3.82 -11.84 0.10
N THR A 37 4.61 -11.08 -0.64
CA THR A 37 4.36 -10.70 -2.04
C THR A 37 4.38 -11.91 -2.97
N CYS A 38 5.35 -12.80 -2.80
CA CYS A 38 5.46 -14.04 -3.56
C CYS A 38 4.38 -15.05 -3.17
N LEU A 39 4.07 -15.14 -1.87
CA LEU A 39 2.95 -15.95 -1.38
C LEU A 39 1.61 -15.44 -1.93
N LEU A 40 1.42 -14.13 -1.99
CA LEU A 40 0.27 -13.49 -2.63
C LEU A 40 0.18 -13.84 -4.12
N GLN A 41 1.30 -13.75 -4.87
CA GLN A 41 1.35 -14.16 -6.27
C GLN A 41 0.93 -15.62 -6.45
N LYS A 42 1.42 -16.50 -5.60
CA LYS A 42 1.09 -17.94 -5.60
C LYS A 42 -0.40 -18.18 -5.35
N ALA A 43 -0.97 -17.50 -4.36
CA ALA A 43 -2.38 -17.61 -4.00
C ALA A 43 -3.32 -17.05 -5.07
N LEU A 44 -2.98 -15.92 -5.68
CA LEU A 44 -3.78 -15.30 -6.73
C LEU A 44 -3.73 -16.06 -8.08
N GLY A 45 -2.63 -16.74 -8.37
CA GLY A 45 -2.46 -17.55 -9.57
C GLY A 45 -2.06 -16.77 -10.82
N ALA A 46 -2.16 -17.43 -11.97
CA ALA A 46 -1.59 -16.96 -13.24
C ALA A 46 -2.31 -15.75 -13.87
N GLU A 47 -3.51 -15.42 -13.42
CA GLU A 47 -4.29 -14.29 -13.93
C GLU A 47 -3.82 -12.93 -13.36
N TYR A 48 -2.93 -12.98 -12.38
CA TYR A 48 -2.37 -11.80 -11.71
C TYR A 48 -0.85 -11.73 -11.92
N LEU A 49 -0.32 -10.52 -11.83
CA LEU A 49 1.11 -10.23 -11.75
C LEU A 49 1.33 -9.34 -10.53
N VAL A 50 1.94 -9.90 -9.49
CA VAL A 50 2.35 -9.16 -8.30
C VAL A 50 3.77 -8.67 -8.51
N ILE A 51 3.97 -7.37 -8.43
CA ILE A 51 5.25 -6.69 -8.66
C ILE A 51 5.77 -6.18 -7.32
N GLU A 52 6.99 -6.55 -6.97
CA GLU A 52 7.62 -6.24 -5.69
C GLU A 52 8.48 -4.98 -5.78
N GLU A 53 8.12 -3.94 -5.04
CA GLU A 53 8.89 -2.70 -4.88
C GLU A 53 9.14 -2.42 -3.39
N GLY A 54 9.69 -3.42 -2.68
CA GLY A 54 10.15 -3.30 -1.29
C GLY A 54 11.57 -2.74 -1.20
N LEU A 55 11.78 -1.70 -0.40
CA LEU A 55 13.10 -1.12 -0.12
C LEU A 55 13.29 -0.92 1.38
N SER A 56 14.29 -1.57 1.98
CA SER A 56 14.59 -1.40 3.41
C SER A 56 14.83 0.07 3.76
N GLY A 57 14.21 0.54 4.84
CA GLY A 57 14.31 1.93 5.26
C GLY A 57 13.35 2.90 4.60
N ARG A 58 12.56 2.46 3.59
CA ARG A 58 11.67 3.36 2.82
C ARG A 58 10.69 4.10 3.72
N THR A 59 10.58 5.41 3.45
CA THR A 59 9.64 6.35 4.05
C THR A 59 8.60 6.80 3.04
N CYS A 60 7.51 7.39 3.52
CA CYS A 60 6.53 8.03 2.63
C CYS A 60 7.14 9.24 1.90
N VAL A 61 7.58 10.25 2.67
CA VAL A 61 8.00 11.56 2.12
C VAL A 61 9.21 12.16 2.82
N TYR A 62 9.87 11.42 3.70
CA TYR A 62 10.99 11.93 4.49
C TYR A 62 12.32 11.46 3.90
N ASP A 63 13.22 12.42 3.65
CA ASP A 63 14.62 12.10 3.33
C ASP A 63 15.34 11.64 4.61
N ASP A 64 15.94 10.46 4.56
CA ASP A 64 16.74 9.97 5.68
C ASP A 64 18.20 10.39 5.47
N PRO A 65 18.80 11.19 6.37
CA PRO A 65 20.17 11.67 6.20
C PRO A 65 21.21 10.55 6.23
N ASP A 66 20.85 9.37 6.72
CA ASP A 66 21.73 8.22 6.87
C ASP A 66 21.52 7.14 5.80
N MET A 67 20.49 7.30 4.94
CA MET A 67 20.12 6.32 3.90
C MET A 67 19.67 7.02 2.61
N ASP A 68 20.39 6.77 1.54
CA ASP A 68 20.06 7.34 0.23
C ASP A 68 18.80 6.71 -0.38
N SER A 69 18.04 7.54 -1.09
CA SER A 69 16.94 7.11 -1.97
C SER A 69 15.78 6.37 -1.28
N VAL A 70 15.62 6.51 0.03
CA VAL A 70 14.53 5.85 0.77
C VAL A 70 13.21 6.62 0.76
N ASN A 71 13.22 7.92 0.44
CA ASN A 71 12.00 8.70 0.26
C ASN A 71 11.26 8.22 -1.00
N LEU A 72 10.01 7.77 -0.84
CA LEU A 72 9.24 7.26 -1.98
C LEU A 72 8.79 8.36 -2.94
N LEU A 73 8.44 9.54 -2.42
CA LEU A 73 7.78 10.58 -3.22
C LEU A 73 8.55 10.95 -4.52
N PRO A 74 9.87 11.20 -4.50
CA PRO A 74 10.59 11.57 -5.71
C PRO A 74 10.64 10.48 -6.80
N VAL A 75 10.49 9.21 -6.42
CA VAL A 75 10.60 8.07 -7.34
C VAL A 75 9.27 7.43 -7.70
N LEU A 76 8.18 7.80 -6.99
CA LEU A 76 6.86 7.19 -7.15
C LEU A 76 6.35 7.28 -8.59
N HIS A 77 6.45 8.45 -9.22
CA HIS A 77 6.04 8.68 -10.60
C HIS A 77 6.73 7.72 -11.58
N ALA A 78 8.04 7.56 -11.42
CA ALA A 78 8.83 6.67 -12.28
C ALA A 78 8.44 5.19 -12.07
N LEU A 79 8.25 4.77 -10.81
CA LEU A 79 7.82 3.41 -10.49
C LEU A 79 6.45 3.10 -11.11
N LEU A 80 5.49 4.01 -10.97
CA LEU A 80 4.14 3.81 -11.50
C LEU A 80 4.15 3.66 -13.03
N ASN A 81 4.85 4.54 -13.75
CA ASN A 81 4.94 4.48 -15.21
C ASN A 81 5.74 3.26 -15.71
N SER A 82 6.75 2.82 -14.96
CA SER A 82 7.55 1.63 -15.34
C SER A 82 6.75 0.33 -15.27
N HIS A 83 5.67 0.31 -14.49
CA HIS A 83 4.85 -0.89 -14.26
C HIS A 83 3.43 -0.78 -14.84
N GLU A 84 3.15 0.22 -15.66
CA GLU A 84 1.86 0.40 -16.32
C GLU A 84 1.52 -0.75 -17.31
N PRO A 85 0.23 -1.05 -17.52
CA PRO A 85 -0.92 -0.51 -16.81
C PRO A 85 -1.14 -1.19 -15.44
N LEU A 86 -1.52 -0.40 -14.41
CA LEU A 86 -1.79 -0.92 -13.08
C LEU A 86 -3.28 -1.14 -12.84
N ASP A 87 -3.63 -2.28 -12.26
CA ASP A 87 -4.99 -2.58 -11.79
C ASP A 87 -5.14 -2.29 -10.29
N LEU A 88 -4.05 -2.36 -9.51
CA LEU A 88 -4.02 -2.07 -8.08
C LEU A 88 -2.63 -1.62 -7.64
N LEU A 89 -2.57 -0.55 -6.85
CA LEU A 89 -1.41 -0.15 -6.07
C LEU A 89 -1.62 -0.49 -4.60
N ILE A 90 -0.69 -1.20 -3.99
CA ILE A 90 -0.64 -1.48 -2.55
C ILE A 90 0.49 -0.66 -1.94
N LEU A 91 0.17 0.19 -0.96
CA LEU A 91 1.14 1.00 -0.22
C LEU A 91 1.17 0.56 1.25
N MET A 92 2.30 -0.02 1.69
CA MET A 92 2.54 -0.41 3.08
C MET A 92 3.80 0.29 3.61
N LEU A 93 3.62 1.48 4.16
CA LEU A 93 4.66 2.36 4.69
C LEU A 93 4.22 3.02 5.99
N GLY A 94 5.16 3.66 6.67
CA GLY A 94 4.92 4.40 7.91
C GLY A 94 5.77 3.95 9.09
N THR A 95 6.34 2.75 9.04
CA THR A 95 7.26 2.25 10.06
C THR A 95 8.49 3.14 10.16
N ASN A 96 9.20 3.35 9.05
CA ASN A 96 10.43 4.17 9.02
C ASN A 96 10.16 5.66 9.23
N ASP A 97 9.00 6.14 8.83
CA ASP A 97 8.55 7.52 9.09
C ASP A 97 8.45 7.82 10.59
N SER A 98 8.31 6.79 11.44
CA SER A 98 8.24 6.91 12.90
C SER A 98 9.61 7.02 13.59
N LYS A 99 10.72 6.96 12.84
CA LYS A 99 12.08 7.12 13.37
C LYS A 99 12.20 8.43 14.14
N VAL A 100 12.96 8.40 15.23
CA VAL A 100 13.12 9.54 16.15
C VAL A 100 13.59 10.80 15.43
N LYS A 101 14.50 10.64 14.46
CA LYS A 101 15.08 11.75 13.68
C LYS A 101 14.04 12.59 12.94
N PHE A 102 12.91 12.02 12.53
CA PHE A 102 11.85 12.74 11.80
C PHE A 102 10.88 13.49 12.72
N ASN A 103 10.88 13.18 14.01
CA ASN A 103 9.99 13.80 15.00
C ASN A 103 8.51 13.84 14.58
N THR A 104 8.03 12.73 14.03
CA THR A 104 6.67 12.55 13.52
C THR A 104 5.70 12.04 14.60
N ASP A 105 4.45 12.00 14.21
CA ASP A 105 3.34 11.28 14.84
C ASP A 105 2.48 10.64 13.75
N ALA A 106 1.50 9.83 14.14
CA ALA A 106 0.67 9.09 13.19
C ALA A 106 -0.08 10.00 12.20
N ARG A 107 -0.47 11.22 12.61
CA ARG A 107 -1.16 12.18 11.72
C ARG A 107 -0.22 12.77 10.68
N LYS A 108 1.00 13.10 11.06
CA LYS A 108 2.02 13.58 10.13
C LYS A 108 2.38 12.51 9.11
N ILE A 109 2.50 11.25 9.56
CA ILE A 109 2.75 10.12 8.68
C ILE A 109 1.57 9.90 7.72
N ALA A 110 0.33 9.95 8.22
CA ALA A 110 -0.86 9.88 7.37
C ALA A 110 -0.94 11.02 6.35
N LYS A 111 -0.46 12.23 6.70
CA LYS A 111 -0.34 13.33 5.74
C LYS A 111 0.70 13.03 4.65
N GLY A 112 1.82 12.40 4.99
CA GLY A 112 2.80 11.91 4.01
C GLY A 112 2.19 10.87 3.08
N MET A 113 1.44 9.90 3.61
CA MET A 113 0.70 8.92 2.82
C MET A 113 -0.33 9.61 1.90
N GLN A 114 -1.05 10.64 2.38
CA GLN A 114 -1.99 11.40 1.55
C GLN A 114 -1.30 12.02 0.33
N ILE A 115 -0.12 12.61 0.50
CA ILE A 115 0.66 13.17 -0.62
C ILE A 115 0.99 12.09 -1.66
N LEU A 116 1.37 10.89 -1.21
CA LEU A 116 1.62 9.76 -2.12
C LEU A 116 0.36 9.34 -2.88
N LEU A 117 -0.81 9.35 -2.23
CA LEU A 117 -2.08 9.02 -2.90
C LEU A 117 -2.47 10.06 -3.95
N GLU A 118 -2.30 11.34 -3.62
CA GLU A 118 -2.56 12.45 -4.55
C GLU A 118 -1.65 12.35 -5.79
N GLU A 119 -0.34 12.11 -5.57
CA GLU A 119 0.61 11.88 -6.67
C GLU A 119 0.23 10.65 -7.49
N ALA A 120 0.01 9.50 -6.86
CA ALA A 120 -0.32 8.27 -7.55
C ALA A 120 -1.57 8.38 -8.43
N LYS A 121 -2.60 9.09 -7.97
CA LYS A 121 -3.84 9.32 -8.73
C LYS A 121 -3.62 10.24 -9.94
N SER A 122 -2.61 11.12 -9.89
CA SER A 122 -2.30 12.06 -10.98
C SER A 122 -1.57 11.40 -12.15
N VAL A 123 -0.91 10.25 -11.92
CA VAL A 123 -0.11 9.55 -12.93
C VAL A 123 -1.04 8.74 -13.87
N PRO A 124 -0.92 8.84 -15.19
CA PRO A 124 -1.78 8.13 -16.14
C PRO A 124 -1.34 6.66 -16.38
N CYS A 125 -1.05 5.94 -15.31
CA CYS A 125 -0.54 4.55 -15.36
C CYS A 125 -1.62 3.48 -15.14
N TRP A 126 -2.88 3.89 -15.00
CA TRP A 126 -3.95 2.99 -14.56
C TRP A 126 -4.61 2.26 -15.71
N GLY A 127 -5.03 1.03 -15.46
CA GLY A 127 -5.88 0.27 -16.36
C GLY A 127 -7.27 0.90 -16.52
N LYS A 128 -8.11 0.27 -17.33
CA LYS A 128 -9.44 0.81 -17.73
C LYS A 128 -10.40 1.16 -16.58
N ASN A 129 -10.16 0.61 -15.39
CA ASN A 129 -11.03 0.82 -14.22
C ASN A 129 -10.57 1.99 -13.35
N GLY A 130 -9.57 2.76 -13.78
CA GLY A 130 -9.01 3.89 -13.04
C GLY A 130 -8.20 3.48 -11.82
N PRO A 131 -7.75 4.45 -11.01
CA PRO A 131 -6.91 4.19 -9.86
C PRO A 131 -7.67 3.39 -8.78
N LYS A 132 -7.10 2.23 -8.43
CA LYS A 132 -7.46 1.46 -7.23
C LYS A 132 -6.23 1.39 -6.34
N ILE A 133 -6.37 1.84 -5.11
CA ILE A 133 -5.26 1.93 -4.16
C ILE A 133 -5.69 1.29 -2.84
N LEU A 134 -4.85 0.39 -2.32
CA LEU A 134 -4.98 -0.22 -1.01
C LEU A 134 -3.91 0.38 -0.08
N ILE A 135 -4.35 1.10 0.94
CA ILE A 135 -3.49 1.57 2.02
C ILE A 135 -3.40 0.46 3.06
N VAL A 136 -2.18 0.07 3.41
CA VAL A 136 -1.94 -0.92 4.44
C VAL A 136 -1.24 -0.27 5.61
N ALA A 137 -1.90 -0.29 6.78
CA ALA A 137 -1.21 0.05 8.03
C ALA A 137 -0.21 -1.07 8.36
N PRO A 138 1.09 -0.75 8.49
CA PRO A 138 2.09 -1.76 8.83
C PRO A 138 1.85 -2.34 10.22
N VAL A 139 2.44 -3.50 10.49
CA VAL A 139 2.44 -4.08 11.85
C VAL A 139 3.10 -3.08 12.80
N PRO A 140 2.45 -2.74 13.92
CA PRO A 140 3.04 -1.82 14.89
C PRO A 140 4.34 -2.38 15.49
N ILE A 141 5.34 -1.52 15.61
CA ILE A 141 6.58 -1.84 16.34
C ILE A 141 6.23 -2.27 17.76
N GLU A 142 6.82 -3.38 18.23
CA GLU A 142 6.63 -3.88 19.59
C GLU A 142 7.59 -3.21 20.59
N GLU A 143 7.23 -3.27 21.86
CA GLU A 143 8.14 -2.91 22.96
C GLU A 143 9.35 -3.84 22.97
N GLY A 144 10.52 -3.28 23.22
CA GLY A 144 11.78 -4.03 23.13
C GLY A 144 12.52 -3.89 21.80
N VAL A 145 12.02 -3.04 20.88
CA VAL A 145 12.76 -2.72 19.65
C VAL A 145 14.21 -2.36 19.92
N ILE A 146 15.12 -3.00 19.18
CA ILE A 146 16.57 -2.86 19.42
C ILE A 146 17.24 -1.77 18.60
N TYR A 147 16.60 -1.25 17.55
CA TYR A 147 17.18 -0.22 16.70
C TYR A 147 17.14 1.15 17.39
N PRO A 148 18.28 1.88 17.48
CA PRO A 148 18.35 3.18 18.14
C PRO A 148 17.50 4.28 17.50
N ASP A 149 17.14 4.08 16.24
CA ASP A 149 16.26 4.98 15.47
C ASP A 149 14.80 4.95 15.98
N PHE A 150 14.41 3.96 16.76
CA PHE A 150 13.07 3.81 17.29
C PHE A 150 13.06 3.89 18.83
N ASN A 151 11.99 4.41 19.38
CA ASN A 151 11.78 4.51 20.83
C ASN A 151 10.28 4.30 21.18
N GLU A 152 9.92 4.52 22.44
CA GLU A 152 8.52 4.42 22.89
C GLU A 152 7.56 5.31 22.10
N LYS A 153 8.00 6.49 21.61
CA LYS A 153 7.18 7.34 20.77
C LYS A 153 6.91 6.65 19.42
N SER A 154 7.92 6.00 18.84
CA SER A 154 7.75 5.22 17.60
C SER A 154 6.76 4.07 17.77
N VAL A 155 6.84 3.34 18.89
CA VAL A 155 5.88 2.28 19.25
C VAL A 155 4.45 2.84 19.33
N LYS A 156 4.24 3.95 20.04
CA LYS A 156 2.93 4.61 20.16
C LYS A 156 2.43 5.14 18.81
N THR A 157 3.34 5.71 18.03
CA THR A 157 3.02 6.26 16.69
C THR A 157 2.56 5.16 15.75
N THR A 158 3.30 4.06 15.64
CA THR A 158 2.95 2.95 14.73
C THR A 158 1.66 2.25 15.16
N ARG A 159 1.38 2.10 16.45
CA ARG A 159 0.08 1.61 16.96
C ARG A 159 -1.11 2.50 16.55
N ALA A 160 -0.89 3.80 16.39
CA ALA A 160 -1.95 4.72 16.01
C ALA A 160 -2.18 4.82 14.49
N LEU A 161 -1.26 4.29 13.67
CA LEU A 161 -1.33 4.40 12.20
C LEU A 161 -2.58 3.75 11.62
N ALA A 162 -2.98 2.58 12.10
CA ALA A 162 -4.16 1.89 11.58
C ALA A 162 -5.40 2.78 11.61
N ARG A 163 -5.61 3.51 12.72
CA ARG A 163 -6.73 4.45 12.84
C ARG A 163 -6.62 5.63 11.86
N GLU A 164 -5.47 6.26 11.79
CA GLU A 164 -5.27 7.44 10.92
C GLU A 164 -5.36 7.04 9.43
N TYR A 165 -4.86 5.86 9.05
CA TYR A 165 -4.95 5.35 7.68
C TYR A 165 -6.37 4.91 7.30
N ALA A 166 -7.14 4.36 8.25
CA ALA A 166 -8.55 4.06 8.01
C ALA A 166 -9.36 5.33 7.69
N PHE A 167 -9.14 6.43 8.44
CA PHE A 167 -9.76 7.71 8.14
C PHE A 167 -9.29 8.28 6.79
N LEU A 168 -8.00 8.20 6.50
CA LEU A 168 -7.44 8.65 5.24
C LEU A 168 -8.03 7.88 4.06
N ALA A 169 -8.16 6.55 4.17
CA ALA A 169 -8.73 5.72 3.12
C ALA A 169 -10.17 6.13 2.76
N VAL A 170 -10.99 6.42 3.76
CA VAL A 170 -12.35 6.94 3.53
C VAL A 170 -12.31 8.31 2.83
N ALA A 171 -11.47 9.23 3.30
CA ALA A 171 -11.35 10.58 2.74
C ALA A 171 -10.87 10.54 1.26
N GLU A 172 -9.92 9.68 0.97
CA GLU A 172 -9.28 9.54 -0.34
C GLU A 172 -9.97 8.53 -1.27
N ARG A 173 -11.05 7.87 -0.83
CA ARG A 173 -11.74 6.79 -1.56
C ARG A 173 -10.78 5.67 -1.97
N ALA A 174 -9.88 5.31 -1.06
CA ALA A 174 -8.99 4.18 -1.17
C ALA A 174 -9.52 3.01 -0.33
N ASP A 175 -9.04 1.80 -0.62
CA ASP A 175 -9.28 0.64 0.24
C ASP A 175 -8.27 0.64 1.41
N PHE A 176 -8.60 -0.07 2.50
CA PHE A 176 -7.78 -0.11 3.70
C PHE A 176 -7.62 -1.54 4.23
N LEU A 177 -6.41 -1.84 4.72
CA LEU A 177 -6.10 -3.08 5.45
C LEU A 177 -5.21 -2.76 6.66
N ASP A 178 -5.50 -3.37 7.78
CA ASP A 178 -4.65 -3.36 8.97
C ASP A 178 -3.82 -4.66 9.02
N ALA A 179 -2.49 -4.53 8.96
CA ALA A 179 -1.57 -5.66 9.14
C ALA A 179 -1.31 -5.99 10.62
N GLY A 180 -1.84 -5.21 11.54
CA GLY A 180 -1.69 -5.45 12.97
C GLY A 180 -2.03 -6.88 13.38
N GLY A 181 -1.21 -7.45 14.27
CA GLY A 181 -1.33 -8.85 14.73
C GLY A 181 -0.70 -9.89 13.82
N CYS A 182 -0.07 -9.54 12.69
CA CYS A 182 0.89 -10.43 12.05
C CYS A 182 2.14 -10.54 12.93
N GLU A 183 2.74 -11.73 12.96
CA GLU A 183 3.83 -12.03 13.88
C GLU A 183 5.13 -11.32 13.52
N LEU A 184 5.70 -10.60 14.48
CA LEU A 184 7.03 -10.00 14.39
C LEU A 184 8.08 -10.91 15.02
N THR A 185 9.31 -10.85 14.48
CA THR A 185 10.45 -11.54 15.10
C THR A 185 10.79 -10.96 16.46
N LYS A 186 11.20 -11.80 17.38
CA LYS A 186 11.69 -11.38 18.70
C LYS A 186 13.15 -10.91 18.65
N ALA A 187 13.81 -11.09 17.51
CA ALA A 187 15.17 -10.58 17.31
C ALA A 187 15.22 -9.05 17.30
N ASP A 188 14.17 -8.37 16.75
CA ASP A 188 14.19 -6.91 16.65
C ASP A 188 12.85 -6.20 16.94
N HIS A 189 11.73 -6.92 16.99
CA HIS A 189 10.41 -6.38 17.28
C HIS A 189 9.85 -5.42 16.20
N VAL A 190 10.37 -5.49 14.96
CA VAL A 190 10.00 -4.64 13.83
C VAL A 190 9.64 -5.44 12.58
N HIS A 191 10.40 -6.52 12.31
CA HIS A 191 10.27 -7.28 11.08
C HIS A 191 9.40 -8.52 11.24
N LEU A 192 8.70 -8.87 10.17
CA LEU A 192 7.85 -10.05 10.13
C LEU A 192 8.68 -11.32 10.19
N THR A 193 8.16 -12.34 10.92
CA THR A 193 8.64 -13.71 10.78
C THR A 193 8.11 -14.34 9.48
N ALA A 194 8.63 -15.50 9.07
CA ALA A 194 8.05 -16.28 7.97
C ALA A 194 6.55 -16.57 8.19
N LYS A 195 6.13 -16.77 9.44
CA LYS A 195 4.71 -16.92 9.80
C LYS A 195 3.95 -15.60 9.64
N GLY A 196 4.55 -14.48 10.06
CA GLY A 196 3.98 -13.14 9.86
C GLY A 196 3.77 -12.81 8.38
N HIS A 197 4.72 -13.17 7.53
CA HIS A 197 4.59 -13.05 6.07
C HIS A 197 3.41 -13.85 5.51
N ARG A 198 3.22 -15.10 5.97
CA ARG A 198 2.05 -15.91 5.57
C ARG A 198 0.73 -15.28 6.01
N GLN A 199 0.66 -14.83 7.27
CA GLN A 199 -0.54 -14.16 7.80
C GLN A 199 -0.90 -12.89 7.02
N LEU A 200 0.11 -12.11 6.62
CA LEU A 200 -0.09 -10.91 5.80
C LEU A 200 -0.55 -11.29 4.39
N ALA A 201 0.05 -12.29 3.77
CA ALA A 201 -0.33 -12.76 2.43
C ALA A 201 -1.79 -13.22 2.36
N GLU A 202 -2.28 -13.96 3.37
CA GLU A 202 -3.67 -14.42 3.45
C GLU A 202 -4.66 -13.24 3.54
N ARG A 203 -4.34 -12.21 4.34
CA ARG A 203 -5.15 -10.99 4.43
C ARG A 203 -5.14 -10.20 3.12
N MET A 204 -3.96 -10.09 2.50
CA MET A 204 -3.80 -9.40 1.21
C MET A 204 -4.57 -10.11 0.09
N GLU A 205 -4.54 -11.46 0.04
CA GLU A 205 -5.32 -12.22 -0.93
C GLU A 205 -6.79 -11.88 -0.86
N THR A 206 -7.37 -11.91 0.34
CA THR A 206 -8.78 -11.55 0.56
C THR A 206 -9.07 -10.13 0.07
N ALA A 207 -8.27 -9.15 0.51
CA ALA A 207 -8.46 -7.75 0.12
C ALA A 207 -8.33 -7.54 -1.39
N VAL A 208 -7.33 -8.13 -2.03
CA VAL A 208 -7.11 -8.02 -3.48
C VAL A 208 -8.28 -8.62 -4.26
N ARG A 209 -8.77 -9.80 -3.88
CA ARG A 209 -9.93 -10.43 -4.53
C ARG A 209 -11.17 -9.56 -4.39
N ASP A 210 -11.40 -8.99 -3.22
CA ASP A 210 -12.54 -8.09 -2.98
C ASP A 210 -12.44 -6.81 -3.83
N ILE A 211 -11.28 -6.17 -3.87
CA ILE A 211 -11.06 -4.93 -4.61
C ILE A 211 -11.17 -5.16 -6.13
N LEU A 212 -10.52 -6.19 -6.64
CA LEU A 212 -10.46 -6.45 -8.08
C LEU A 212 -11.63 -7.30 -8.60
N GLY A 213 -12.41 -7.92 -7.71
CA GLY A 213 -13.66 -8.62 -8.01
C GLY A 213 -14.87 -7.70 -8.10
N LYS A 214 -14.83 -6.50 -7.49
CA LYS A 214 -15.90 -5.51 -7.62
C LYS A 214 -15.92 -5.00 -9.06
N THR A 215 -16.92 -5.42 -9.84
CA THR A 215 -17.25 -4.75 -11.10
C THR A 215 -17.76 -3.35 -10.79
N VAL A 216 -17.13 -2.32 -11.38
CA VAL A 216 -17.72 -0.97 -11.39
C VAL A 216 -19.06 -1.12 -12.11
N PRO A 217 -20.22 -0.72 -11.54
CA PRO A 217 -21.46 -0.67 -12.28
C PRO A 217 -21.20 0.16 -13.54
N GLU A 218 -21.53 -0.38 -14.72
CA GLU A 218 -21.51 0.43 -15.95
C GLU A 218 -22.28 1.71 -15.67
N ALA A 219 -21.64 2.85 -15.93
CA ALA A 219 -22.29 4.14 -15.77
C ALA A 219 -23.60 4.06 -16.57
N VAL A 220 -24.73 4.26 -15.89
CA VAL A 220 -26.03 4.32 -16.53
C VAL A 220 -25.90 5.35 -17.64
N GLU A 221 -26.03 4.91 -18.89
CA GLU A 221 -26.00 5.80 -20.06
C GLU A 221 -26.91 6.99 -19.78
N ALA A 222 -26.34 8.17 -19.90
CA ALA A 222 -27.08 9.41 -19.74
C ALA A 222 -28.28 9.36 -20.67
N VAL A 223 -29.49 9.30 -20.09
CA VAL A 223 -30.73 9.35 -20.83
C VAL A 223 -30.71 10.63 -21.68
N SER A 224 -30.57 10.44 -22.98
CA SER A 224 -30.65 11.50 -23.96
C SER A 224 -32.04 12.15 -23.90
N TYR A 225 -32.11 13.30 -23.29
CA TYR A 225 -33.30 14.14 -23.39
C TYR A 225 -33.42 14.65 -24.85
N THR A 226 -34.15 13.90 -25.67
CA THR A 226 -34.60 14.37 -26.95
C THR A 226 -35.55 15.53 -26.74
N HIS A 227 -35.19 16.68 -27.32
CA HIS A 227 -35.96 17.90 -27.37
C HIS A 227 -37.39 17.66 -27.86
N LEU A 228 -38.39 17.90 -27.03
CA LEU A 228 -39.74 18.17 -27.43
C LEU A 228 -39.77 19.57 -28.11
N ARG A 229 -39.85 19.59 -29.42
CA ARG A 229 -40.15 20.82 -30.17
C ARG A 229 -41.59 21.24 -29.82
N ALA A 230 -41.73 22.42 -29.22
CA ALA A 230 -43.00 23.09 -29.14
C ALA A 230 -43.38 23.57 -30.55
N HIS A 231 -44.52 23.08 -31.05
CA HIS A 231 -45.19 23.66 -32.21
C HIS A 231 -45.88 24.93 -31.80
N GLU A 232 -45.35 26.06 -32.23
CA GLU A 232 -46.11 27.30 -32.26
C GLU A 232 -47.13 27.23 -33.40
N THR A 233 -48.39 27.13 -33.06
CA THR A 233 -49.48 27.39 -33.94
C THR A 233 -49.80 28.90 -33.88
N GLY A 234 -49.43 29.61 -34.92
CA GLY A 234 -49.93 30.95 -35.14
C GLY A 234 -51.44 30.97 -35.41
N ARG A 235 -52.13 31.92 -34.84
CA ARG A 235 -53.41 32.41 -35.37
C ARG A 235 -53.48 33.90 -35.18
N ASN A 236 -53.73 34.51 -36.32
CA ASN A 236 -54.09 35.90 -36.54
C ASN A 236 -55.34 36.32 -35.70
N LEU A 237 -55.30 37.50 -35.17
CA LEU A 237 -56.23 38.61 -35.46
C LEU A 237 -55.69 39.87 -34.81
#